data_5c7a0bf153b9fc16e249452279ed5f30
#
_entry.id   5c7a0bf153b9fc16e249452279ed5f30
#
_cell.length_a   1.000
_cell.length_b   1.000
_cell.length_c   1.000
_cell.angle_alpha   90.00
_cell.angle_beta   90.00
_cell.angle_gamma   90.00
#
_symmetry.space_group_name_H-M   'P 1'
#
loop_
_entity.id
_entity.type
_entity.pdbx_description
1 polymer ?
#
loop_
_entity_poly.entity_id
_entity_poly.type
_entity_poly.pdbx_seq_one_letter_code
_entity_poly.pdbx_strand_id
1 'polypeptide(L)'
;IHESAQSIRAQILPVIEESPAAGVKIGMLPTAEIVLEIARMIRAQALPPPVIDPVMRSSSGFELVEQDAIEALRSELIPLARLITPNVPEAEALTGVRIEDEQGMRSAAEKLREMGARAVLIKGGHLPGAEAIDILDDEGEVTVFRGEWIDTPPVRGTGCMMSAAIASNLARGNSLPESVRVAKLFVADAIRG
;
A
#
# COMPACT_ATOMS: atom_id res chain seq x y z
N ILE A 1 -5.50 8.90 21.19
CA ILE A 1 -5.70 7.57 21.81
C ILE A 1 -5.87 6.61 20.66
N HIS A 2 -5.02 5.58 20.58
CA HIS A 2 -5.11 4.51 19.60
C HIS A 2 -5.79 3.28 20.23
N GLU A 3 -6.45 2.48 19.40
CA GLU A 3 -6.95 1.17 19.81
C GLU A 3 -5.77 0.25 20.18
N SER A 4 -5.97 -0.66 21.14
CA SER A 4 -4.96 -1.66 21.46
C SER A 4 -4.93 -2.79 20.42
N ALA A 5 -3.79 -3.47 20.28
CA ALA A 5 -3.69 -4.65 19.42
C ALA A 5 -4.71 -5.74 19.80
N GLN A 6 -4.97 -5.93 21.11
CA GLN A 6 -6.00 -6.85 21.60
C GLN A 6 -7.41 -6.45 21.15
N SER A 7 -7.76 -5.15 21.19
CA SER A 7 -9.04 -4.63 20.71
C SER A 7 -9.20 -4.88 19.21
N ILE A 8 -8.16 -4.60 18.42
CA ILE A 8 -8.16 -4.83 16.97
C ILE A 8 -8.37 -6.32 16.66
N ARG A 9 -7.63 -7.20 17.33
CA ARG A 9 -7.80 -8.65 17.20
C ARG A 9 -9.23 -9.08 17.53
N ALA A 10 -9.80 -8.60 18.64
CA ALA A 10 -11.15 -8.94 19.07
C ALA A 10 -12.23 -8.49 18.08
N GLN A 11 -11.98 -7.44 17.29
CA GLN A 11 -12.89 -6.98 16.26
C GLN A 11 -12.75 -7.77 14.95
N ILE A 12 -11.54 -8.18 14.58
CA ILE A 12 -11.28 -8.88 13.32
C ILE A 12 -11.70 -10.36 13.40
N LEU A 13 -11.35 -11.07 14.47
CA LEU A 13 -11.54 -12.53 14.57
C LEU A 13 -12.99 -12.97 14.33
N PRO A 14 -14.01 -12.38 14.98
CA PRO A 14 -15.40 -12.81 14.74
C PRO A 14 -15.84 -12.65 13.28
N VAL A 15 -15.37 -11.58 12.62
CA VAL A 15 -15.71 -11.29 11.22
C VAL A 15 -15.14 -12.36 10.28
N ILE A 16 -13.87 -12.71 10.44
CA ILE A 16 -13.21 -13.70 9.56
C ILE A 16 -13.62 -15.14 9.89
N GLU A 17 -14.02 -15.43 11.13
CA GLU A 17 -14.58 -16.73 11.53
C GLU A 17 -15.96 -16.96 10.90
N GLU A 18 -16.79 -15.91 10.83
CA GLU A 18 -18.11 -15.97 10.20
C GLU A 18 -18.01 -15.98 8.68
N SER A 19 -17.10 -15.17 8.10
CA SER A 19 -16.94 -15.02 6.66
C SER A 19 -15.45 -14.86 6.29
N PRO A 20 -14.80 -15.93 5.82
CA PRO A 20 -13.39 -15.86 5.42
C PRO A 20 -13.16 -14.77 4.38
N ALA A 21 -12.17 -13.90 4.64
CA ALA A 21 -11.85 -12.80 3.75
C ALA A 21 -11.13 -13.31 2.49
N ALA A 22 -11.66 -13.00 1.31
CA ALA A 22 -11.02 -13.28 0.02
C ALA A 22 -9.87 -12.31 -0.30
N GLY A 23 -9.86 -11.13 0.32
CA GLY A 23 -8.80 -10.12 0.20
C GLY A 23 -8.79 -9.18 1.39
N VAL A 24 -7.62 -8.65 1.69
CA VAL A 24 -7.41 -7.70 2.80
C VAL A 24 -6.63 -6.50 2.31
N LYS A 25 -7.10 -5.31 2.67
CA LYS A 25 -6.35 -4.05 2.54
C LYS A 25 -5.99 -3.54 3.92
N ILE A 26 -4.73 -3.19 4.12
CA ILE A 26 -4.22 -2.55 5.32
C ILE A 26 -3.83 -1.11 5.00
N GLY A 27 -4.28 -0.17 5.81
CA GLY A 27 -3.89 1.23 5.75
C GLY A 27 -2.93 1.60 6.88
N MET A 28 -3.19 2.74 7.53
CA MET A 28 -2.42 3.27 8.63
C MET A 28 -2.44 2.33 9.84
N LEU A 29 -1.26 1.98 10.34
CA LEU A 29 -1.05 1.23 11.57
C LEU A 29 -0.16 2.08 12.50
N PRO A 30 -0.72 2.68 13.55
CA PRO A 30 -0.04 3.75 14.29
C PRO A 30 1.10 3.28 15.19
N THR A 31 1.05 2.03 15.71
CA THR A 31 2.02 1.52 16.70
C THR A 31 2.61 0.18 16.28
N ALA A 32 3.82 -0.11 16.74
CA ALA A 32 4.50 -1.39 16.50
C ALA A 32 3.69 -2.59 17.03
N GLU A 33 3.01 -2.44 18.17
CA GLU A 33 2.18 -3.49 18.75
C GLU A 33 1.07 -3.95 17.80
N ILE A 34 0.41 -2.99 17.14
CA ILE A 34 -0.64 -3.27 16.16
C ILE A 34 -0.05 -3.96 14.92
N VAL A 35 1.08 -3.46 14.40
CA VAL A 35 1.77 -4.08 13.26
C VAL A 35 2.12 -5.54 13.55
N LEU A 36 2.69 -5.82 14.72
CA LEU A 36 3.08 -7.16 15.14
C LEU A 36 1.85 -8.08 15.30
N GLU A 37 0.74 -7.58 15.81
CA GLU A 37 -0.47 -8.39 15.94
C GLU A 37 -1.05 -8.77 14.58
N ILE A 38 -1.14 -7.83 13.66
CA ILE A 38 -1.58 -8.10 12.28
C ILE A 38 -0.63 -9.11 11.59
N ALA A 39 0.67 -8.95 11.75
CA ALA A 39 1.64 -9.90 11.21
C ALA A 39 1.45 -11.32 11.77
N ARG A 40 1.16 -11.45 13.08
CA ARG A 40 0.82 -12.76 13.69
C ARG A 40 -0.43 -13.37 13.09
N MET A 41 -1.49 -12.58 12.88
CA MET A 41 -2.74 -13.07 12.28
C MET A 41 -2.53 -13.57 10.86
N ILE A 42 -1.71 -12.90 10.06
CA ILE A 42 -1.36 -13.33 8.70
C ILE A 42 -0.54 -14.63 8.74
N ARG A 43 0.49 -14.71 9.58
CA ARG A 43 1.31 -15.93 9.75
C ARG A 43 0.49 -17.13 10.23
N ALA A 44 -0.51 -16.91 11.06
CA ALA A 44 -1.46 -17.92 11.49
C ALA A 44 -2.51 -18.29 10.43
N GLN A 45 -2.40 -17.72 9.21
CA GLN A 45 -3.34 -17.92 8.10
C GLN A 45 -4.80 -17.51 8.43
N ALA A 46 -5.00 -16.67 9.45
CA ALA A 46 -6.30 -16.09 9.76
C ALA A 46 -6.69 -15.00 8.73
N LEU A 47 -5.69 -14.35 8.13
CA LEU A 47 -5.86 -13.36 7.07
C LEU A 47 -5.03 -13.75 5.83
N PRO A 48 -5.54 -13.54 4.60
CA PRO A 48 -4.75 -13.71 3.40
C PRO A 48 -3.65 -12.63 3.28
N PRO A 49 -2.60 -12.86 2.45
CA PRO A 49 -1.57 -11.87 2.17
C PRO A 49 -2.19 -10.53 1.72
N PRO A 50 -1.97 -9.43 2.46
CA PRO A 50 -2.69 -8.18 2.24
C PRO A 50 -2.11 -7.31 1.11
N VAL A 51 -2.91 -6.37 0.63
CA VAL A 51 -2.46 -5.14 -0.02
C VAL A 51 -2.22 -4.10 1.07
N ILE A 52 -0.97 -3.62 1.21
CA ILE A 52 -0.57 -2.63 2.23
C ILE A 52 -0.41 -1.26 1.57
N ASP A 53 -1.17 -0.28 2.04
CA ASP A 53 -0.98 1.14 1.75
C ASP A 53 -0.29 1.77 2.97
N PRO A 54 1.04 2.01 2.92
CA PRO A 54 1.82 2.35 4.11
C PRO A 54 1.66 3.83 4.47
N VAL A 55 0.42 4.21 4.82
CA VAL A 55 0.08 5.60 5.16
C VAL A 55 0.83 6.02 6.43
N MET A 56 1.80 6.92 6.29
CA MET A 56 2.61 7.45 7.39
C MET A 56 2.21 8.85 7.81
N ARG A 57 1.68 9.65 6.88
CA ARG A 57 1.29 11.04 7.11
C ARG A 57 -0.12 11.31 6.62
N SER A 58 -0.80 12.23 7.30
CA SER A 58 -2.07 12.76 6.82
C SER A 58 -1.86 13.64 5.59
N SER A 59 -2.93 13.90 4.82
CA SER A 59 -2.91 14.85 3.71
C SER A 59 -2.54 16.29 4.14
N SER A 60 -2.62 16.58 5.44
CA SER A 60 -2.21 17.87 6.05
C SER A 60 -0.78 17.84 6.61
N GLY A 61 -0.02 16.75 6.40
CA GLY A 61 1.39 16.62 6.76
C GLY A 61 1.67 16.15 8.20
N PHE A 62 0.64 15.85 9.01
CA PHE A 62 0.85 15.32 10.35
C PHE A 62 1.36 13.88 10.30
N GLU A 63 2.34 13.56 11.12
CA GLU A 63 2.79 12.18 11.34
C GLU A 63 1.69 11.39 12.06
N LEU A 64 1.35 10.23 11.49
CA LEU A 64 0.28 9.36 11.98
C LEU A 64 0.82 8.06 12.58
N VAL A 65 2.09 7.75 12.36
CA VAL A 65 2.72 6.47 12.66
C VAL A 65 3.98 6.71 13.48
N GLU A 66 4.13 5.95 14.55
CA GLU A 66 5.32 5.99 15.40
C GLU A 66 6.54 5.39 14.68
N GLN A 67 7.75 5.83 15.04
CA GLN A 67 8.97 5.38 14.34
C GLN A 67 9.21 3.87 14.47
N ASP A 68 8.93 3.30 15.62
CA ASP A 68 9.04 1.86 15.85
C ASP A 68 7.99 1.04 15.08
N ALA A 69 6.83 1.63 14.78
CA ALA A 69 5.84 1.03 13.90
C ALA A 69 6.31 0.97 12.44
N ILE A 70 7.09 1.96 11.98
CA ILE A 70 7.71 1.94 10.65
C ILE A 70 8.77 0.82 10.59
N GLU A 71 9.56 0.64 11.63
CA GLU A 71 10.54 -0.45 11.72
C GLU A 71 9.86 -1.82 11.73
N ALA A 72 8.80 -1.98 12.53
CA ALA A 72 8.00 -3.20 12.56
C ALA A 72 7.30 -3.47 11.22
N LEU A 73 6.80 -2.44 10.53
CA LEU A 73 6.24 -2.57 9.18
C LEU A 73 7.28 -3.13 8.20
N ARG A 74 8.51 -2.60 8.23
CA ARG A 74 9.61 -3.06 7.36
C ARG A 74 9.99 -4.52 7.61
N SER A 75 10.20 -4.89 8.88
CA SER A 75 10.76 -6.20 9.24
C SER A 75 9.72 -7.31 9.30
N GLU A 76 8.48 -6.98 9.69
CA GLU A 76 7.50 -8.00 10.07
C GLU A 76 6.30 -8.10 9.13
N LEU A 77 5.89 -6.99 8.52
CA LEU A 77 4.65 -6.96 7.75
C LEU A 77 4.87 -6.89 6.23
N ILE A 78 5.86 -6.13 5.76
CA ILE A 78 6.20 -6.06 4.31
C ILE A 78 6.50 -7.44 3.73
N PRO A 79 7.27 -8.35 4.39
CA PRO A 79 7.53 -9.69 3.86
C PRO A 79 6.29 -10.58 3.73
N LEU A 80 5.18 -10.22 4.39
CA LEU A 80 3.92 -10.97 4.35
C LEU A 80 2.92 -10.41 3.33
N ALA A 81 3.21 -9.25 2.74
CA ALA A 81 2.30 -8.58 1.84
C ALA A 81 2.24 -9.25 0.46
N ARG A 82 1.04 -9.32 -0.13
CA ARG A 82 0.90 -9.59 -1.57
C ARG A 82 1.40 -8.40 -2.40
N LEU A 83 1.14 -7.19 -1.93
CA LEU A 83 1.51 -5.94 -2.58
C LEU A 83 1.69 -4.83 -1.54
N ILE A 84 2.73 -4.03 -1.68
CA ILE A 84 2.84 -2.73 -0.99
C ILE A 84 2.68 -1.59 -1.99
N THR A 85 1.92 -0.54 -1.61
CA THR A 85 1.56 0.57 -2.51
C THR A 85 1.99 1.95 -1.99
N PRO A 86 3.29 2.20 -1.74
CA PRO A 86 3.75 3.49 -1.27
C PRO A 86 3.63 4.58 -2.35
N ASN A 87 3.37 5.81 -1.93
CA ASN A 87 3.66 6.98 -2.75
C ASN A 87 5.16 7.34 -2.67
N VAL A 88 5.62 8.32 -3.45
CA VAL A 88 7.04 8.71 -3.48
C VAL A 88 7.58 9.06 -2.09
N PRO A 89 6.98 9.95 -1.28
CA PRO A 89 7.45 10.23 0.08
C PRO A 89 7.49 9.01 1.01
N GLU A 90 6.51 8.12 0.91
CA GLU A 90 6.46 6.87 1.68
C GLU A 90 7.55 5.88 1.24
N ALA A 91 7.79 5.76 -0.07
CA ALA A 91 8.86 4.92 -0.59
C ALA A 91 10.24 5.43 -0.15
N GLU A 92 10.49 6.74 -0.21
CA GLU A 92 11.71 7.37 0.31
C GLU A 92 11.91 7.10 1.81
N ALA A 93 10.85 7.26 2.61
CA ALA A 93 10.90 7.00 4.05
C ALA A 93 11.18 5.53 4.38
N LEU A 94 10.62 4.59 3.59
CA LEU A 94 10.85 3.16 3.77
C LEU A 94 12.22 2.71 3.32
N THR A 95 12.74 3.25 2.22
CA THR A 95 13.95 2.71 1.56
C THR A 95 15.20 3.52 1.82
N GLY A 96 15.06 4.81 2.13
CA GLY A 96 16.15 5.78 2.14
C GLY A 96 16.63 6.18 0.74
N VAL A 97 16.00 5.68 -0.32
CA VAL A 97 16.31 6.04 -1.72
C VAL A 97 15.61 7.33 -2.06
N ARG A 98 16.34 8.31 -2.58
CA ARG A 98 15.77 9.56 -3.10
C ARG A 98 15.14 9.31 -4.47
N ILE A 99 13.92 9.79 -4.66
CA ILE A 99 13.12 9.55 -5.87
C ILE A 99 12.80 10.88 -6.55
N GLU A 100 13.50 11.16 -7.63
CA GLU A 100 13.31 12.37 -8.44
C GLU A 100 12.70 12.07 -9.82
N ASP A 101 12.78 10.80 -10.24
CA ASP A 101 12.37 10.34 -11.57
C ASP A 101 11.93 8.85 -11.56
N GLU A 102 11.63 8.34 -12.76
CA GLU A 102 11.25 6.93 -12.96
C GLU A 102 12.36 5.96 -12.53
N GLN A 103 13.64 6.32 -12.69
CA GLN A 103 14.76 5.46 -12.29
C GLN A 103 14.84 5.36 -10.75
N GLY A 104 14.64 6.48 -10.05
CA GLY A 104 14.56 6.48 -8.58
C GLY A 104 13.40 5.61 -8.06
N MET A 105 12.24 5.64 -8.75
CA MET A 105 11.11 4.76 -8.41
C MET A 105 11.49 3.29 -8.58
N ARG A 106 12.17 2.90 -9.66
CA ARG A 106 12.63 1.52 -9.89
C ARG A 106 13.60 1.07 -8.80
N SER A 107 14.58 1.90 -8.46
CA SER A 107 15.55 1.60 -7.40
C SER A 107 14.88 1.45 -6.02
N ALA A 108 13.87 2.27 -5.71
CA ALA A 108 13.10 2.13 -4.48
C ALA A 108 12.23 0.87 -4.47
N ALA A 109 11.64 0.48 -5.62
CA ALA A 109 10.88 -0.76 -5.73
C ALA A 109 11.77 -1.99 -5.52
N GLU A 110 12.95 -2.02 -6.15
CA GLU A 110 13.95 -3.06 -5.94
C GLU A 110 14.37 -3.16 -4.46
N LYS A 111 14.61 -2.02 -3.81
CA LYS A 111 14.94 -1.98 -2.38
C LYS A 111 13.85 -2.54 -1.47
N LEU A 112 12.59 -2.25 -1.76
CA LEU A 112 11.45 -2.84 -1.04
C LEU A 112 11.34 -4.35 -1.27
N ARG A 113 11.68 -4.83 -2.45
CA ARG A 113 11.76 -6.26 -2.73
C ARG A 113 12.89 -6.96 -1.96
N GLU A 114 14.06 -6.33 -1.87
CA GLU A 114 15.15 -6.82 -1.01
C GLU A 114 14.74 -6.92 0.47
N MET A 115 13.80 -6.08 0.93
CA MET A 115 13.19 -6.16 2.26
C MET A 115 12.14 -7.28 2.38
N GLY A 116 11.89 -8.03 1.31
CA GLY A 116 10.97 -9.18 1.30
C GLY A 116 9.59 -8.91 0.70
N ALA A 117 9.32 -7.71 0.17
CA ALA A 117 8.05 -7.46 -0.51
C ALA A 117 7.92 -8.36 -1.76
N ARG A 118 6.79 -9.05 -1.91
CA ARG A 118 6.53 -9.88 -3.09
C ARG A 118 6.26 -9.03 -4.33
N ALA A 119 5.46 -7.97 -4.18
CA ALA A 119 5.24 -6.98 -5.22
C ALA A 119 5.20 -5.58 -4.63
N VAL A 120 5.58 -4.58 -5.44
CA VAL A 120 5.66 -3.16 -5.07
C VAL A 120 5.01 -2.31 -6.15
N LEU A 121 4.06 -1.45 -5.76
CA LEU A 121 3.51 -0.42 -6.63
C LEU A 121 3.89 0.96 -6.10
N ILE A 122 4.86 1.64 -6.72
CA ILE A 122 5.19 3.02 -6.35
C ILE A 122 4.31 3.97 -7.13
N LYS A 123 3.54 4.79 -6.40
CA LYS A 123 2.62 5.78 -6.95
C LYS A 123 3.37 7.10 -7.20
N GLY A 124 3.57 7.46 -8.45
CA GLY A 124 4.38 8.62 -8.86
C GLY A 124 3.61 9.93 -9.02
N GLY A 125 2.37 10.01 -8.58
CA GLY A 125 1.55 11.23 -8.62
C GLY A 125 2.07 12.42 -7.79
N HIS A 126 3.28 12.35 -7.25
CA HIS A 126 3.98 13.44 -6.58
C HIS A 126 5.18 13.95 -7.38
N LEU A 127 5.52 13.28 -8.48
CA LEU A 127 6.61 13.72 -9.34
C LEU A 127 6.15 14.85 -10.26
N PRO A 128 7.00 15.85 -10.51
CA PRO A 128 6.67 16.91 -11.47
C PRO A 128 6.60 16.34 -12.89
N GLY A 129 5.58 16.71 -13.64
CA GLY A 129 5.42 16.27 -15.03
C GLY A 129 3.98 16.38 -15.52
N ALA A 130 3.79 16.12 -16.81
CA ALA A 130 2.47 16.10 -17.44
C ALA A 130 1.77 14.73 -17.32
N GLU A 131 2.47 13.71 -16.81
CA GLU A 131 1.96 12.34 -16.69
C GLU A 131 2.02 11.87 -15.24
N ALA A 132 0.98 11.17 -14.81
CA ALA A 132 0.99 10.40 -13.57
C ALA A 132 1.55 9.01 -13.85
N ILE A 133 2.81 8.77 -13.42
CA ILE A 133 3.52 7.51 -13.66
C ILE A 133 3.47 6.68 -12.38
N ASP A 134 3.01 5.42 -12.48
CA ASP A 134 3.12 4.45 -11.40
C ASP A 134 3.95 3.25 -11.88
N ILE A 135 4.80 2.71 -11.02
CA ILE A 135 5.67 1.56 -11.32
C ILE A 135 5.26 0.38 -10.46
N LEU A 136 4.86 -0.70 -11.11
CA LEU A 136 4.66 -2.01 -10.49
C LEU A 136 5.88 -2.87 -10.75
N ASP A 137 6.46 -3.41 -9.69
CA ASP A 137 7.42 -4.51 -9.71
C ASP A 137 6.74 -5.74 -9.08
N ASP A 138 6.40 -6.75 -9.88
CA ASP A 138 5.81 -8.01 -9.43
C ASP A 138 6.86 -9.13 -9.62
N GLU A 139 7.54 -9.49 -8.54
CA GLU A 139 8.59 -10.54 -8.52
C GLU A 139 9.75 -10.30 -9.51
N GLY A 140 10.04 -9.02 -9.84
CA GLY A 140 11.10 -8.61 -10.79
C GLY A 140 10.59 -8.29 -12.19
N GLU A 141 9.32 -8.57 -12.47
CA GLU A 141 8.68 -8.10 -13.70
C GLU A 141 8.14 -6.69 -13.50
N VAL A 142 8.73 -5.73 -14.24
CA VAL A 142 8.39 -4.31 -14.08
C VAL A 142 7.39 -3.86 -15.15
N THR A 143 6.25 -3.34 -14.69
CA THR A 143 5.23 -2.71 -15.53
C THR A 143 5.12 -1.23 -15.17
N VAL A 144 5.12 -0.35 -16.18
CA VAL A 144 4.93 1.10 -16.03
C VAL A 144 3.51 1.48 -16.45
N PHE A 145 2.77 2.06 -15.53
CA PHE A 145 1.43 2.59 -15.81
C PHE A 145 1.52 4.10 -15.97
N ARG A 146 1.23 4.58 -17.16
CA ARG A 146 1.16 6.01 -17.49
C ARG A 146 -0.30 6.46 -17.53
N GLY A 147 -0.57 7.62 -17.03
CA GLY A 147 -1.89 8.27 -17.06
C GLY A 147 -1.76 9.75 -17.21
N GLU A 148 -2.83 10.39 -17.67
CA GLU A 148 -2.91 11.83 -17.73
C GLU A 148 -2.85 12.43 -16.32
N TRP A 149 -2.09 13.51 -16.16
CA TRP A 149 -2.16 14.34 -14.96
C TRP A 149 -3.48 15.11 -14.96
N ILE A 150 -4.31 14.84 -13.94
CA ILE A 150 -5.60 15.52 -13.80
C ILE A 150 -5.38 16.75 -12.91
N ASP A 151 -5.46 17.95 -13.53
CA ASP A 151 -5.32 19.21 -12.82
C ASP A 151 -6.59 19.52 -12.01
N THR A 152 -6.58 19.18 -10.74
CA THR A 152 -7.68 19.43 -9.81
C THR A 152 -7.12 19.87 -8.45
N PRO A 153 -7.93 20.53 -7.61
CA PRO A 153 -7.58 20.69 -6.20
C PRO A 153 -7.26 19.34 -5.56
N PRO A 154 -6.37 19.29 -4.56
CA PRO A 154 -5.97 18.03 -3.94
C PRO A 154 -7.16 17.19 -3.45
N VAL A 155 -7.39 16.03 -4.05
CA VAL A 155 -8.44 15.08 -3.65
C VAL A 155 -7.88 14.13 -2.60
N ARG A 156 -8.53 14.12 -1.42
CA ARG A 156 -8.11 13.25 -0.32
C ARG A 156 -8.57 11.81 -0.53
N GLY A 157 -7.76 10.84 -0.07
CA GLY A 157 -8.14 9.44 -0.04
C GLY A 157 -7.92 8.66 -1.33
N THR A 158 -7.41 9.28 -2.40
CA THR A 158 -7.16 8.62 -3.70
C THR A 158 -6.22 7.42 -3.58
N GLY A 159 -5.17 7.50 -2.73
CA GLY A 159 -4.26 6.38 -2.46
C GLY A 159 -4.98 5.21 -1.78
N CYS A 160 -5.77 5.50 -0.74
CA CYS A 160 -6.56 4.47 -0.04
C CYS A 160 -7.62 3.86 -0.95
N MET A 161 -8.24 4.65 -1.82
CA MET A 161 -9.20 4.18 -2.83
C MET A 161 -8.53 3.23 -3.82
N MET A 162 -7.34 3.60 -4.31
CA MET A 162 -6.56 2.78 -5.25
C MET A 162 -6.18 1.43 -4.63
N SER A 163 -5.61 1.42 -3.43
CA SER A 163 -5.21 0.20 -2.74
C SER A 163 -6.40 -0.71 -2.40
N ALA A 164 -7.56 -0.14 -2.03
CA ALA A 164 -8.79 -0.89 -1.80
C ALA A 164 -9.35 -1.50 -3.10
N ALA A 165 -9.34 -0.73 -4.20
CA ALA A 165 -9.76 -1.23 -5.50
C ALA A 165 -8.85 -2.37 -6.01
N ILE A 166 -7.52 -2.27 -5.81
CA ILE A 166 -6.57 -3.34 -6.14
C ILE A 166 -6.89 -4.59 -5.32
N ALA A 167 -7.05 -4.48 -3.99
CA ALA A 167 -7.36 -5.61 -3.11
C ALA A 167 -8.67 -6.31 -3.53
N SER A 168 -9.70 -5.52 -3.87
CA SER A 168 -10.98 -6.04 -4.36
C SER A 168 -10.87 -6.80 -5.68
N ASN A 169 -10.07 -6.29 -6.62
CA ASN A 169 -9.86 -6.96 -7.91
C ASN A 169 -9.03 -8.25 -7.76
N LEU A 170 -8.01 -8.25 -6.91
CA LEU A 170 -7.25 -9.47 -6.57
C LEU A 170 -8.13 -10.54 -5.92
N ALA A 171 -9.01 -10.14 -4.98
CA ALA A 171 -9.99 -11.04 -4.34
C ALA A 171 -10.97 -11.68 -5.34
N ARG A 172 -11.20 -11.04 -6.50
CA ARG A 172 -12.02 -11.55 -7.61
C ARG A 172 -11.25 -12.45 -8.57
N GLY A 173 -9.96 -12.68 -8.34
CA GLY A 173 -9.10 -13.55 -9.15
C GLY A 173 -8.43 -12.86 -10.33
N ASN A 174 -8.48 -11.54 -10.44
CA ASN A 174 -7.75 -10.82 -11.49
C ASN A 174 -6.23 -10.88 -11.23
N SER A 175 -5.44 -10.80 -12.29
CA SER A 175 -3.98 -10.66 -12.18
C SER A 175 -3.62 -9.32 -11.51
N LEU A 176 -2.42 -9.23 -10.95
CA LEU A 176 -1.97 -8.00 -10.29
C LEU A 176 -1.85 -6.82 -11.27
N PRO A 177 -1.23 -6.94 -12.45
CA PRO A 177 -1.20 -5.84 -13.42
C PRO A 177 -2.58 -5.36 -13.83
N GLU A 178 -3.54 -6.28 -14.06
CA GLU A 178 -4.91 -5.92 -14.39
C GLU A 178 -5.63 -5.23 -13.22
N SER A 179 -5.43 -5.71 -11.99
CA SER A 179 -5.98 -5.09 -10.79
C SER A 179 -5.50 -3.65 -10.60
N VAL A 180 -4.22 -3.38 -10.88
CA VAL A 180 -3.64 -2.04 -10.85
C VAL A 180 -4.22 -1.17 -11.96
N ARG A 181 -4.32 -1.68 -13.18
CA ARG A 181 -4.89 -0.95 -14.33
C ARG A 181 -6.33 -0.51 -14.05
N VAL A 182 -7.17 -1.43 -13.59
CA VAL A 182 -8.58 -1.14 -13.28
C VAL A 182 -8.69 -0.14 -12.12
N ALA A 183 -7.88 -0.29 -11.08
CA ALA A 183 -7.87 0.62 -9.94
C ALA A 183 -7.45 2.04 -10.35
N LYS A 184 -6.42 2.16 -11.23
CA LYS A 184 -5.96 3.46 -11.73
C LYS A 184 -7.05 4.19 -12.52
N LEU A 185 -7.77 3.49 -13.40
CA LEU A 185 -8.91 4.05 -14.14
C LEU A 185 -10.03 4.47 -13.19
N PHE A 186 -10.40 3.62 -12.25
CA PHE A 186 -11.42 3.92 -11.25
C PHE A 186 -11.12 5.19 -10.44
N VAL A 187 -9.86 5.35 -9.99
CA VAL A 187 -9.43 6.55 -9.27
C VAL A 187 -9.45 7.79 -10.17
N ALA A 188 -8.99 7.66 -11.41
CA ALA A 188 -9.01 8.77 -12.37
C ALA A 188 -10.45 9.26 -12.66
N ASP A 189 -11.39 8.34 -12.81
CA ASP A 189 -12.81 8.68 -13.00
C ASP A 189 -13.40 9.34 -11.75
N ALA A 190 -13.08 8.84 -10.56
CA ALA A 190 -13.53 9.43 -9.30
C ALA A 190 -12.93 10.83 -9.03
N ILE A 191 -11.76 11.16 -9.62
CA ILE A 191 -11.17 12.50 -9.54
C ILE A 191 -11.88 13.47 -10.50
N ARG A 192 -12.34 12.98 -11.66
CA ARG A 192 -13.03 13.80 -12.64
C ARG A 192 -14.47 14.17 -12.26
N GLY A 193 -15.13 13.38 -11.41
CA GLY A 193 -16.49 13.57 -10.86
C GLY A 193 -17.53 12.84 -11.65
#